data_7c79af9036b09d21340b37a012afcfbb
#
_entry.id   7c79af9036b09d21340b37a012afcfbb
#
_cell.length_a   1.000
_cell.length_b   1.000
_cell.length_c   1.000
_cell.angle_alpha   90.00
_cell.angle_beta   90.00
_cell.angle_gamma   90.00
#
_symmetry.space_group_name_H-M   'P 1'
#
loop_
_entity.id
_entity.type
_entity.pdbx_description
1 polymer ?
#
loop_
_entity_poly.entity_id
_entity_poly.type
_entity_poly.pdbx_seq_one_letter_code
_entity_poly.pdbx_strand_id
1 'polypeptide(L)'
;MGRVKIARKSTFIDMTAMSDVTVLLLTFFMLTSTFLQKEPTTVITPPSVSTEKVQETNFVQVLVSPEGKVWLTMNNDTSSAWSNEKMRMALLDKVSEIYNESHKNKVSFNNNQKVAFSKLGSFGVPLSQLGEFLDLADQPEGLTKMDEWLAGEDENKNHVTGIPISAQQDENNLTEFQMWMKALRQTENENLAQAIKDGTGVAIKADQNTPFNIVHMVMDNLQTIKMNKFTFLTALKAGE
;
A
#
# COMPACT_ATOMS: atom_id res chain seq x y z
N MET A 1 -30.33 -48.55 -57.56
CA MET A 1 -30.48 -47.90 -56.23
C MET A 1 -29.86 -46.52 -56.29
N GLY A 2 -30.69 -45.49 -56.31
CA GLY A 2 -30.23 -44.08 -56.41
C GLY A 2 -29.76 -43.57 -55.04
N ARG A 3 -28.52 -43.09 -54.95
CA ARG A 3 -27.97 -42.43 -53.77
C ARG A 3 -28.58 -41.00 -53.70
N VAL A 4 -29.44 -40.78 -52.67
CA VAL A 4 -29.92 -39.43 -52.36
C VAL A 4 -28.79 -38.62 -51.75
N LYS A 5 -28.32 -37.58 -52.45
CA LYS A 5 -27.39 -36.57 -51.92
C LYS A 5 -28.14 -35.66 -50.97
N ILE A 6 -27.91 -35.80 -49.68
CA ILE A 6 -28.42 -34.84 -48.65
C ILE A 6 -27.60 -33.56 -48.81
N ALA A 7 -28.25 -32.49 -49.24
CA ALA A 7 -27.67 -31.14 -49.30
C ALA A 7 -27.33 -30.67 -47.86
N ARG A 8 -26.06 -30.48 -47.56
CA ARG A 8 -25.61 -29.89 -46.30
C ARG A 8 -26.01 -28.41 -46.31
N LYS A 9 -26.96 -28.06 -45.46
CA LYS A 9 -27.36 -26.67 -45.19
C LYS A 9 -26.19 -25.96 -44.54
N SER A 10 -25.58 -24.98 -45.24
CA SER A 10 -24.58 -24.10 -44.64
C SER A 10 -25.27 -23.28 -43.52
N THR A 11 -24.89 -23.50 -42.30
CA THR A 11 -25.27 -22.64 -41.19
C THR A 11 -24.48 -21.35 -41.29
N PHE A 12 -25.10 -20.29 -41.78
CA PHE A 12 -24.53 -18.94 -41.73
C PHE A 12 -24.56 -18.47 -40.29
N ILE A 13 -23.43 -18.41 -39.65
CA ILE A 13 -23.30 -17.88 -38.28
C ILE A 13 -23.27 -16.34 -38.43
N ASP A 14 -24.24 -15.66 -37.83
CA ASP A 14 -24.26 -14.20 -37.80
C ASP A 14 -23.15 -13.70 -36.86
N MET A 15 -22.04 -13.24 -37.47
CA MET A 15 -20.87 -12.74 -36.74
C MET A 15 -21.17 -11.43 -35.99
N THR A 16 -22.22 -10.71 -36.36
CA THR A 16 -22.60 -9.45 -35.70
C THR A 16 -23.11 -9.70 -34.28
N ALA A 17 -23.98 -10.70 -34.11
CA ALA A 17 -24.46 -11.09 -32.79
C ALA A 17 -23.33 -11.63 -31.88
N MET A 18 -22.41 -12.37 -32.47
CA MET A 18 -21.24 -12.87 -31.72
C MET A 18 -20.28 -11.75 -31.30
N SER A 19 -20.11 -10.74 -32.17
CA SER A 19 -19.27 -9.58 -31.86
C SER A 19 -19.89 -8.74 -30.73
N ASP A 20 -21.21 -8.55 -30.75
CA ASP A 20 -21.93 -7.78 -29.72
C ASP A 20 -21.80 -8.46 -28.34
N VAL A 21 -22.01 -9.77 -28.26
CA VAL A 21 -21.85 -10.52 -27.01
C VAL A 21 -20.42 -10.44 -26.48
N THR A 22 -19.41 -10.54 -27.37
CA THR A 22 -18.00 -10.44 -26.93
C THR A 22 -17.64 -9.04 -26.43
N VAL A 23 -18.16 -7.98 -27.08
CA VAL A 23 -17.95 -6.60 -26.62
C VAL A 23 -18.66 -6.35 -25.29
N LEU A 24 -19.90 -6.83 -25.13
CA LEU A 24 -20.62 -6.72 -23.86
C LEU A 24 -19.91 -7.45 -22.72
N LEU A 25 -19.40 -8.67 -22.97
CA LEU A 25 -18.61 -9.40 -22.00
C LEU A 25 -17.31 -8.66 -21.65
N LEU A 26 -16.60 -8.13 -22.65
CA LEU A 26 -15.38 -7.37 -22.44
C LEU A 26 -15.63 -6.14 -21.59
N THR A 27 -16.66 -5.35 -21.91
CA THR A 27 -17.03 -4.15 -21.14
C THR A 27 -17.49 -4.51 -19.74
N PHE A 28 -18.24 -5.61 -19.57
CA PHE A 28 -18.65 -6.10 -18.25
C PHE A 28 -17.43 -6.46 -17.40
N PHE A 29 -16.49 -7.24 -17.92
CA PHE A 29 -15.26 -7.59 -17.18
C PHE A 29 -14.42 -6.35 -16.87
N MET A 30 -14.35 -5.39 -17.78
CA MET A 30 -13.62 -4.15 -17.58
C MET A 30 -14.24 -3.29 -16.47
N LEU A 31 -15.58 -3.23 -16.39
CA LEU A 31 -16.31 -2.48 -15.35
C LEU A 31 -16.33 -3.20 -13.99
N THR A 32 -16.32 -4.53 -13.99
CA THR A 32 -16.32 -5.33 -12.75
C THR A 32 -14.92 -5.65 -12.24
N SER A 33 -13.88 -5.38 -13.03
CA SER A 33 -12.50 -5.57 -12.62
C SER A 33 -12.11 -4.56 -11.54
N THR A 34 -11.97 -5.03 -10.31
CA THR A 34 -11.41 -4.24 -9.22
C THR A 34 -9.88 -4.36 -9.26
N PHE A 35 -9.22 -3.25 -9.47
CA PHE A 35 -7.76 -3.21 -9.36
C PHE A 35 -7.37 -3.21 -7.88
N LEU A 36 -7.08 -4.38 -7.34
CA LEU A 36 -6.48 -4.49 -6.01
C LEU A 36 -5.04 -3.99 -6.09
N GLN A 37 -4.68 -3.11 -5.16
CA GLN A 37 -3.29 -2.68 -5.03
C GLN A 37 -2.45 -3.89 -4.63
N LYS A 38 -1.36 -4.12 -5.36
CA LYS A 38 -0.41 -5.18 -5.05
C LYS A 38 0.29 -4.87 -3.74
N GLU A 39 0.19 -5.77 -2.78
CA GLU A 39 0.97 -5.67 -1.54
C GLU A 39 2.43 -6.07 -1.81
N PRO A 40 3.41 -5.41 -1.20
CA PRO A 40 4.84 -5.71 -1.39
C PRO A 40 5.20 -7.14 -1.01
N THR A 41 4.51 -7.71 -0.04
CA THR A 41 4.69 -9.09 0.40
C THR A 41 3.35 -9.71 0.77
N THR A 42 3.23 -11.02 0.60
CA THR A 42 2.03 -11.75 1.01
C THR A 42 2.06 -11.95 2.52
N VAL A 43 1.07 -11.41 3.21
CA VAL A 43 0.92 -11.51 4.67
C VAL A 43 -0.32 -12.32 5.00
N ILE A 44 -0.14 -13.43 5.71
CA ILE A 44 -1.22 -14.27 6.22
C ILE A 44 -1.58 -13.79 7.62
N THR A 45 -2.73 -13.13 7.75
CA THR A 45 -3.18 -12.58 9.02
C THR A 45 -3.63 -13.69 9.98
N PRO A 46 -3.40 -13.53 11.30
CA PRO A 46 -3.85 -14.50 12.29
C PRO A 46 -5.38 -14.56 12.35
N PRO A 47 -5.97 -15.74 12.60
CA PRO A 47 -7.41 -15.88 12.71
C PRO A 47 -7.95 -15.25 14.01
N SER A 48 -9.08 -14.55 13.91
CA SER A 48 -9.77 -13.91 15.04
C SER A 48 -11.28 -14.18 14.98
N VAL A 49 -11.92 -14.11 16.13
CA VAL A 49 -13.38 -14.19 16.27
C VAL A 49 -14.06 -12.83 16.20
N SER A 50 -13.28 -11.75 16.04
CA SER A 50 -13.83 -10.39 15.91
C SER A 50 -14.58 -10.23 14.60
N THR A 51 -15.79 -9.70 14.67
CA THR A 51 -16.64 -9.37 13.50
C THR A 51 -16.68 -7.86 13.23
N GLU A 52 -15.85 -7.10 13.93
CA GLU A 52 -15.80 -5.65 13.77
C GLU A 52 -15.22 -5.30 12.39
N LYS A 53 -15.96 -4.49 11.64
CA LYS A 53 -15.54 -4.08 10.30
C LYS A 53 -14.52 -2.94 10.41
N VAL A 54 -13.42 -3.09 9.69
CA VAL A 54 -12.45 -2.00 9.51
C VAL A 54 -13.00 -1.01 8.49
N GLN A 55 -12.67 0.26 8.66
CA GLN A 55 -13.01 1.28 7.66
C GLN A 55 -12.33 0.96 6.34
N GLU A 56 -13.06 1.16 5.24
CA GLU A 56 -12.54 0.91 3.88
C GLU A 56 -11.70 2.08 3.35
N THR A 57 -11.89 3.27 3.91
CA THR A 57 -11.25 4.52 3.49
C THR A 57 -10.71 5.31 4.69
N ASN A 58 -9.86 6.28 4.42
CA ASN A 58 -9.27 7.19 5.43
C ASN A 58 -8.49 6.46 6.54
N PHE A 59 -7.71 5.46 6.17
CA PHE A 59 -6.81 4.78 7.10
C PHE A 59 -5.43 4.52 6.48
N VAL A 60 -4.47 4.38 7.36
CA VAL A 60 -3.10 3.98 7.03
C VAL A 60 -2.89 2.55 7.49
N GLN A 61 -2.54 1.68 6.56
CA GLN A 61 -2.20 0.30 6.88
C GLN A 61 -0.70 0.18 7.09
N VAL A 62 -0.32 -0.35 8.23
CA VAL A 62 1.06 -0.75 8.56
C VAL A 62 1.18 -2.24 8.32
N LEU A 63 1.89 -2.62 7.28
CA LEU A 63 2.13 -4.02 6.92
C LEU A 63 3.44 -4.48 7.56
N VAL A 64 3.42 -5.61 8.25
CA VAL A 64 4.59 -6.17 8.95
C VAL A 64 4.82 -7.60 8.49
N SER A 65 5.99 -7.85 7.88
CA SER A 65 6.36 -9.20 7.43
C SER A 65 6.89 -10.07 8.57
N PRO A 66 6.98 -11.40 8.35
CA PRO A 66 7.63 -12.32 9.30
C PRO A 66 9.08 -11.95 9.62
N GLU A 67 9.76 -11.30 8.68
CA GLU A 67 11.16 -10.86 8.82
C GLU A 67 11.31 -9.53 9.57
N GLY A 68 10.19 -8.87 9.92
CA GLY A 68 10.20 -7.58 10.61
C GLY A 68 10.36 -6.38 9.69
N LYS A 69 10.18 -6.53 8.40
CA LYS A 69 10.13 -5.41 7.46
C LYS A 69 8.76 -4.73 7.55
N VAL A 70 8.75 -3.41 7.45
CA VAL A 70 7.53 -2.60 7.59
C VAL A 70 7.29 -1.78 6.34
N TRP A 71 6.05 -1.80 5.85
CA TRP A 71 5.57 -0.95 4.76
C TRP A 71 4.33 -0.18 5.19
N LEU A 72 4.12 0.94 4.54
CA LEU A 72 2.94 1.78 4.73
C LEU A 72 2.12 1.80 3.45
N THR A 73 0.81 1.66 3.61
CA THR A 73 -0.20 1.84 2.56
C THR A 73 -1.21 2.86 3.04
N MET A 74 -1.55 3.82 2.20
CA MET A 74 -2.53 4.86 2.53
C MET A 74 -3.78 4.67 1.69
N ASN A 75 -4.92 4.49 2.34
CA ASN A 75 -6.23 4.42 1.72
C ASN A 75 -7.06 5.63 2.11
N ASN A 76 -7.25 6.55 1.17
CA ASN A 76 -8.06 7.73 1.37
C ASN A 76 -9.29 7.72 0.48
N ASP A 77 -10.32 8.41 0.93
CA ASP A 77 -11.51 8.67 0.12
C ASP A 77 -11.17 9.61 -1.05
N THR A 78 -11.42 9.13 -2.26
CA THR A 78 -11.21 9.89 -3.49
C THR A 78 -12.25 11.00 -3.69
N SER A 79 -13.34 10.99 -2.93
CA SER A 79 -14.41 12.00 -2.99
C SER A 79 -14.05 13.31 -2.26
N SER A 80 -12.97 13.34 -1.49
CA SER A 80 -12.52 14.54 -0.80
C SER A 80 -11.88 15.55 -1.77
N ALA A 81 -11.93 16.84 -1.43
CA ALA A 81 -11.30 17.91 -2.20
C ALA A 81 -9.77 17.75 -2.37
N TRP A 82 -9.17 16.89 -1.57
CA TRP A 82 -7.79 16.43 -1.67
C TRP A 82 -7.74 15.10 -2.42
N SER A 83 -7.24 15.11 -3.65
CA SER A 83 -6.92 13.85 -4.33
C SER A 83 -5.83 13.11 -3.53
N ASN A 84 -5.86 11.79 -3.54
CA ASN A 84 -4.82 10.96 -2.93
C ASN A 84 -3.41 11.40 -3.33
N GLU A 85 -3.23 11.82 -4.58
CA GLU A 85 -1.95 12.27 -5.12
C GLU A 85 -1.42 13.53 -4.41
N LYS A 86 -2.25 14.57 -4.26
CA LYS A 86 -1.85 15.81 -3.58
C LYS A 86 -1.47 15.57 -2.13
N MET A 87 -2.26 14.76 -1.43
CA MET A 87 -1.97 14.43 -0.04
C MET A 87 -0.64 13.67 0.10
N ARG A 88 -0.35 12.75 -0.81
CA ARG A 88 0.90 11.98 -0.80
C ARG A 88 2.11 12.86 -1.10
N MET A 89 1.98 13.83 -2.03
CA MET A 89 3.04 14.81 -2.29
C MET A 89 3.30 15.68 -1.05
N ALA A 90 2.25 16.21 -0.42
CA ALA A 90 2.38 17.03 0.79
C ALA A 90 2.95 16.20 1.97
N LEU A 91 2.58 14.93 2.08
CA LEU A 91 3.14 14.03 3.07
C LEU A 91 4.65 13.84 2.87
N LEU A 92 5.10 13.63 1.63
CA LEU A 92 6.52 13.46 1.32
C LEU A 92 7.32 14.71 1.69
N ASP A 93 6.78 15.90 1.40
CA ASP A 93 7.38 17.16 1.79
C ASP A 93 7.48 17.30 3.32
N LYS A 94 6.41 16.96 4.02
CA LYS A 94 6.37 17.03 5.47
C LYS A 94 7.33 16.07 6.15
N VAL A 95 7.42 14.83 5.64
CA VAL A 95 8.38 13.84 6.16
C VAL A 95 9.82 14.31 5.91
N SER A 96 10.11 14.85 4.71
CA SER A 96 11.44 15.36 4.40
C SER A 96 11.85 16.53 5.31
N GLU A 97 10.89 17.41 5.67
CA GLU A 97 11.10 18.49 6.63
C GLU A 97 11.48 17.94 8.00
N ILE A 98 10.67 17.01 8.55
CA ILE A 98 10.92 16.38 9.87
C ILE A 98 12.27 15.64 9.88
N TYR A 99 12.58 14.92 8.79
CA TYR A 99 13.85 14.21 8.66
C TYR A 99 15.04 15.16 8.66
N ASN A 100 14.96 16.27 7.91
CA ASN A 100 16.01 17.25 7.76
C ASN A 100 16.25 18.08 9.03
N GLU A 101 15.27 18.17 9.93
CA GLU A 101 15.44 18.77 11.26
C GLU A 101 16.30 17.88 12.19
N SER A 102 16.15 16.55 12.05
CA SER A 102 16.76 15.57 12.95
C SER A 102 18.11 15.01 12.44
N HIS A 103 18.35 15.07 11.12
CA HIS A 103 19.51 14.44 10.48
C HIS A 103 20.43 15.45 9.80
N LYS A 104 21.73 15.17 9.82
CA LYS A 104 22.76 15.99 9.14
C LYS A 104 22.70 15.85 7.61
N ASN A 105 22.37 14.65 7.13
CA ASN A 105 22.21 14.37 5.71
C ASN A 105 20.79 14.77 5.31
N LYS A 106 20.69 15.88 4.58
CA LYS A 106 19.40 16.40 4.14
C LYS A 106 18.89 15.65 2.91
N VAL A 107 17.60 15.36 2.91
CA VAL A 107 16.89 14.73 1.79
C VAL A 107 15.97 15.77 1.16
N SER A 108 15.96 15.83 -0.17
CA SER A 108 15.04 16.67 -0.93
C SER A 108 14.56 15.91 -2.15
N PHE A 109 13.29 16.05 -2.47
CA PHE A 109 12.67 15.37 -3.60
C PHE A 109 12.29 16.34 -4.70
N ASN A 110 12.61 15.98 -5.93
CA ASN A 110 12.21 16.77 -7.11
C ASN A 110 10.72 16.52 -7.46
N ASN A 111 10.18 17.30 -8.40
CA ASN A 111 8.77 17.20 -8.76
C ASN A 111 8.42 15.83 -9.39
N ASN A 112 9.32 15.24 -10.18
CA ASN A 112 9.09 13.94 -10.79
C ASN A 112 9.01 12.84 -9.73
N GLN A 113 9.92 12.86 -8.75
CA GLN A 113 9.91 11.93 -7.62
C GLN A 113 8.63 12.07 -6.78
N LYS A 114 8.14 13.28 -6.54
CA LYS A 114 6.87 13.51 -5.84
C LYS A 114 5.68 12.93 -6.61
N VAL A 115 5.66 13.12 -7.94
CA VAL A 115 4.63 12.53 -8.81
C VAL A 115 4.72 11.00 -8.81
N ALA A 116 5.93 10.44 -8.87
CA ALA A 116 6.13 8.99 -8.77
C ALA A 116 5.63 8.44 -7.44
N PHE A 117 5.98 9.09 -6.31
CA PHE A 117 5.52 8.71 -4.97
C PHE A 117 3.99 8.77 -4.85
N SER A 118 3.34 9.77 -5.45
CA SER A 118 1.89 9.92 -5.38
C SER A 118 1.11 8.75 -6.00
N LYS A 119 1.71 8.04 -6.93
CA LYS A 119 1.11 6.89 -7.65
C LYS A 119 1.35 5.55 -6.96
N LEU A 120 2.25 5.49 -5.96
CA LEU A 120 2.55 4.24 -5.26
C LEU A 120 1.36 3.76 -4.44
N GLY A 121 1.07 2.47 -4.49
CA GLY A 121 0.09 1.83 -3.63
C GLY A 121 0.61 1.70 -2.20
N SER A 122 1.75 1.06 -2.07
CA SER A 122 2.46 0.83 -0.82
C SER A 122 3.90 1.32 -0.97
N PHE A 123 4.51 1.72 0.12
CA PHE A 123 5.92 2.10 0.15
C PHE A 123 6.57 1.62 1.45
N GLY A 124 7.87 1.37 1.38
CA GLY A 124 8.63 0.86 2.51
C GLY A 124 10.10 0.80 2.14
N VAL A 125 10.72 1.99 1.97
CA VAL A 125 12.14 2.15 1.69
C VAL A 125 12.65 3.23 2.64
N PRO A 126 13.89 3.11 3.17
CA PRO A 126 14.49 4.14 4.00
C PRO A 126 14.53 5.50 3.28
N LEU A 127 14.31 6.59 4.00
CA LEU A 127 14.28 7.95 3.44
C LEU A 127 15.58 8.30 2.71
N SER A 128 16.71 7.77 3.15
CA SER A 128 18.02 7.95 2.51
C SER A 128 18.11 7.34 1.11
N GLN A 129 17.36 6.28 0.82
CA GLN A 129 17.32 5.58 -0.46
C GLN A 129 16.05 5.86 -1.26
N LEU A 130 15.08 6.57 -0.67
CA LEU A 130 13.78 6.81 -1.28
C LEU A 130 13.91 7.62 -2.60
N GLY A 131 14.87 8.53 -2.69
CA GLY A 131 15.12 9.29 -3.93
C GLY A 131 15.54 8.37 -5.08
N GLU A 132 16.51 7.48 -4.85
CA GLU A 132 16.98 6.49 -5.81
C GLU A 132 15.85 5.53 -6.23
N PHE A 133 15.06 5.07 -5.25
CA PHE A 133 13.89 4.24 -5.50
C PHE A 133 12.86 4.93 -6.41
N LEU A 134 12.57 6.21 -6.19
CA LEU A 134 11.61 6.97 -6.99
C LEU A 134 12.13 7.30 -8.39
N ASP A 135 13.45 7.43 -8.57
CA ASP A 135 14.06 7.66 -9.88
C ASP A 135 13.93 6.44 -10.81
N LEU A 136 13.67 5.25 -10.26
CA LEU A 136 13.37 4.07 -11.07
C LEU A 136 12.08 4.24 -11.87
N ALA A 137 11.11 5.01 -11.38
CA ALA A 137 9.82 5.21 -12.08
C ALA A 137 9.97 5.80 -13.49
N ASP A 138 11.02 6.58 -13.73
CA ASP A 138 11.32 7.20 -15.03
C ASP A 138 12.12 6.26 -15.98
N GLN A 139 12.50 5.05 -15.51
CA GLN A 139 13.29 4.09 -16.29
C GLN A 139 12.40 3.09 -17.05
N PRO A 140 12.90 2.50 -18.16
CA PRO A 140 12.27 1.33 -18.76
C PRO A 140 12.15 0.21 -17.71
N GLU A 141 10.96 -0.42 -17.63
CA GLU A 141 10.65 -1.44 -16.62
C GLU A 141 10.75 -0.96 -15.14
N GLY A 142 10.74 0.35 -14.94
CA GLY A 142 10.93 0.95 -13.60
C GLY A 142 9.92 0.46 -12.57
N LEU A 143 8.65 0.29 -12.95
CA LEU A 143 7.62 -0.22 -12.05
C LEU A 143 7.92 -1.66 -11.58
N THR A 144 8.44 -2.53 -12.47
CA THR A 144 8.84 -3.89 -12.12
C THR A 144 10.01 -3.88 -11.14
N LYS A 145 11.02 -3.05 -11.41
CA LYS A 145 12.18 -2.90 -10.52
C LYS A 145 11.80 -2.33 -9.14
N MET A 146 10.85 -1.40 -9.10
CA MET A 146 10.31 -0.88 -7.84
C MET A 146 9.59 -1.97 -7.05
N ASP A 147 8.79 -2.81 -7.72
CA ASP A 147 8.11 -3.95 -7.10
C ASP A 147 9.12 -4.95 -6.53
N GLU A 148 10.16 -5.31 -7.30
CA GLU A 148 11.24 -6.21 -6.88
C GLU A 148 12.00 -5.66 -5.66
N TRP A 149 12.31 -4.36 -5.64
CA TRP A 149 12.92 -3.72 -4.49
C TRP A 149 12.02 -3.78 -3.25
N LEU A 150 10.72 -3.43 -3.40
CA LEU A 150 9.77 -3.50 -2.28
C LEU A 150 9.59 -4.92 -1.76
N ALA A 151 9.64 -5.94 -2.63
CA ALA A 151 9.57 -7.34 -2.25
C ALA A 151 10.89 -7.83 -1.61
N GLY A 152 12.00 -7.14 -1.85
CA GLY A 152 13.33 -7.58 -1.42
C GLY A 152 13.93 -8.66 -2.32
N GLU A 153 13.46 -8.74 -3.56
CA GLU A 153 13.92 -9.66 -4.60
C GLU A 153 14.95 -9.02 -5.54
N ASP A 154 15.29 -7.77 -5.31
CA ASP A 154 16.25 -7.00 -6.09
C ASP A 154 17.66 -7.61 -6.02
N GLU A 155 18.35 -7.63 -7.17
CA GLU A 155 19.73 -8.10 -7.29
C GLU A 155 20.74 -7.21 -6.54
N ASN A 156 20.40 -5.93 -6.30
CA ASN A 156 21.27 -4.99 -5.61
C ASN A 156 21.19 -5.17 -4.09
N LYS A 157 22.18 -5.85 -3.53
CA LYS A 157 22.28 -6.13 -2.08
C LYS A 157 22.40 -4.87 -1.19
N ASN A 158 22.63 -3.69 -1.77
CA ASN A 158 22.72 -2.44 -1.02
C ASN A 158 21.33 -1.81 -0.81
N HIS A 159 20.31 -2.26 -1.54
CA HIS A 159 18.95 -1.79 -1.41
C HIS A 159 18.31 -2.35 -0.15
N VAL A 160 17.83 -1.47 0.70
CA VAL A 160 17.17 -1.84 1.95
C VAL A 160 15.66 -1.84 1.71
N THR A 161 15.02 -2.95 2.06
CA THR A 161 13.57 -3.13 1.96
C THR A 161 12.94 -2.96 3.34
N GLY A 162 11.85 -2.23 3.39
CA GLY A 162 11.13 -1.91 4.63
C GLY A 162 11.60 -0.60 5.26
N ILE A 163 10.66 0.09 5.92
CA ILE A 163 10.96 1.27 6.72
C ILE A 163 11.70 0.82 7.97
N PRO A 164 12.86 1.40 8.31
CA PRO A 164 13.58 1.05 9.51
C PRO A 164 12.75 1.32 10.77
N ILE A 165 12.61 0.29 11.61
CA ILE A 165 12.06 0.37 12.95
C ILE A 165 13.14 0.00 13.94
N SER A 166 13.21 0.70 15.04
CA SER A 166 14.12 0.39 16.15
C SER A 166 13.39 0.62 17.46
N ALA A 167 13.92 0.03 18.54
CA ALA A 167 13.44 0.35 19.87
C ALA A 167 13.73 1.83 20.14
N GLN A 168 12.66 2.59 20.37
CA GLN A 168 12.76 4.01 20.67
C GLN A 168 13.32 4.21 22.08
N GLN A 169 14.30 5.09 22.20
CA GLN A 169 14.89 5.42 23.48
C GLN A 169 14.46 6.80 24.02
N ASP A 170 14.23 7.76 23.10
CA ASP A 170 13.91 9.15 23.46
C ASP A 170 12.90 9.79 22.51
N GLU A 171 12.00 10.63 23.05
CA GLU A 171 11.02 11.41 22.26
C GLU A 171 11.68 12.39 21.27
N ASN A 172 12.95 12.75 21.50
CA ASN A 172 13.68 13.70 20.65
C ASN A 172 14.41 13.05 19.46
N ASN A 173 14.60 11.70 19.49
CA ASN A 173 15.25 10.98 18.42
C ASN A 173 14.28 10.01 17.74
N LEU A 174 13.45 10.57 16.86
CA LEU A 174 12.40 9.83 16.15
C LEU A 174 13.00 8.80 15.18
N THR A 175 12.45 7.59 15.17
CA THR A 175 12.72 6.61 14.11
C THR A 175 12.09 7.07 12.78
N GLU A 176 12.58 6.58 11.64
CA GLU A 176 11.97 6.91 10.34
C GLU A 176 10.48 6.54 10.29
N PHE A 177 10.10 5.41 10.85
CA PHE A 177 8.70 5.01 10.98
C PHE A 177 7.87 6.05 11.75
N GLN A 178 8.40 6.55 12.88
CA GLN A 178 7.72 7.58 13.66
C GLN A 178 7.62 8.92 12.91
N MET A 179 8.63 9.27 12.11
CA MET A 179 8.57 10.47 11.27
C MET A 179 7.44 10.40 10.26
N TRP A 180 7.27 9.26 9.61
CA TRP A 180 6.15 9.00 8.71
C TRP A 180 4.80 9.10 9.42
N MET A 181 4.65 8.44 10.55
CA MET A 181 3.39 8.46 11.32
C MET A 181 3.08 9.83 11.90
N LYS A 182 4.09 10.59 12.34
CA LYS A 182 3.93 11.97 12.81
C LYS A 182 3.49 12.90 11.68
N ALA A 183 4.08 12.77 10.49
CA ALA A 183 3.67 13.51 9.31
C ALA A 183 2.23 13.19 8.89
N LEU A 184 1.84 11.92 8.91
CA LEU A 184 0.47 11.48 8.64
C LEU A 184 -0.55 12.07 9.63
N ARG A 185 -0.20 12.16 10.90
CA ARG A 185 -1.07 12.80 11.92
C ARG A 185 -1.22 14.30 11.70
N GLN A 186 -0.22 14.94 11.10
CA GLN A 186 -0.20 16.38 10.80
C GLN A 186 -0.70 16.70 9.39
N THR A 187 -1.28 15.72 8.70
CA THR A 187 -1.81 15.93 7.35
C THR A 187 -2.93 16.97 7.35
N GLU A 188 -3.05 17.68 6.24
CA GLU A 188 -4.15 18.62 6.01
C GLU A 188 -5.48 17.93 5.67
N ASN A 189 -5.48 16.60 5.48
CA ASN A 189 -6.71 15.83 5.31
C ASN A 189 -7.39 15.65 6.67
N GLU A 190 -8.42 16.45 6.92
CA GLU A 190 -9.18 16.45 8.18
C GLU A 190 -9.80 15.07 8.48
N ASN A 191 -10.30 14.36 7.46
CA ASN A 191 -10.93 13.04 7.63
C ASN A 191 -9.91 12.01 8.12
N LEU A 192 -8.72 11.96 7.50
CA LEU A 192 -7.65 11.06 7.93
C LEU A 192 -7.11 11.46 9.31
N ALA A 193 -6.87 12.75 9.54
CA ALA A 193 -6.41 13.26 10.84
C ALA A 193 -7.40 12.94 11.98
N GLN A 194 -8.70 13.05 11.71
CA GLN A 194 -9.75 12.70 12.65
C GLN A 194 -9.81 11.17 12.88
N ALA A 195 -9.79 10.36 11.81
CA ALA A 195 -9.77 8.90 11.92
C ALA A 195 -8.57 8.41 12.75
N ILE A 196 -7.38 9.00 12.56
CA ILE A 196 -6.20 8.70 13.37
C ILE A 196 -6.43 9.04 14.86
N LYS A 197 -7.06 10.17 15.17
CA LYS A 197 -7.40 10.56 16.56
C LYS A 197 -8.42 9.60 17.20
N ASP A 198 -9.40 9.17 16.42
CA ASP A 198 -10.47 8.27 16.87
C ASP A 198 -9.97 6.82 17.05
N GLY A 199 -8.83 6.48 16.40
CA GLY A 199 -8.21 5.15 16.46
C GLY A 199 -8.64 4.20 15.37
N THR A 200 -9.42 4.67 14.40
CA THR A 200 -9.82 3.91 13.20
C THR A 200 -8.90 4.18 12.03
N GLY A 201 -8.07 5.23 12.10
CA GLY A 201 -7.19 5.67 11.03
C GLY A 201 -5.85 4.94 10.94
N VAL A 202 -5.52 4.02 11.86
CA VAL A 202 -4.31 3.21 11.80
C VAL A 202 -4.67 1.74 11.93
N ALA A 203 -4.32 0.95 10.93
CA ALA A 203 -4.54 -0.48 10.91
C ALA A 203 -3.21 -1.23 10.79
N ILE A 204 -2.92 -2.15 11.69
CA ILE A 204 -1.72 -2.98 11.67
C ILE A 204 -2.10 -4.35 11.08
N LYS A 205 -1.44 -4.73 9.98
CA LYS A 205 -1.56 -6.04 9.35
C LYS A 205 -0.24 -6.77 9.54
N ALA A 206 -0.17 -7.68 10.50
CA ALA A 206 1.01 -8.49 10.77
C ALA A 206 0.79 -9.93 10.30
N ASP A 207 1.85 -10.59 9.83
CA ASP A 207 1.81 -12.00 9.49
C ASP A 207 1.70 -12.85 10.76
N GLN A 208 1.01 -13.97 10.67
CA GLN A 208 0.85 -14.92 11.80
C GLN A 208 2.18 -15.48 12.33
N ASN A 209 3.22 -15.49 11.49
CA ASN A 209 4.56 -15.97 11.84
C ASN A 209 5.48 -14.83 12.32
N THR A 210 4.99 -13.58 12.33
CA THR A 210 5.79 -12.44 12.82
C THR A 210 6.06 -12.60 14.30
N PRO A 211 7.33 -12.56 14.75
CA PRO A 211 7.66 -12.59 16.17
C PRO A 211 6.99 -11.44 16.92
N PHE A 212 6.41 -11.74 18.08
CA PHE A 212 5.66 -10.75 18.87
C PHE A 212 6.49 -9.52 19.26
N ASN A 213 7.80 -9.67 19.50
CA ASN A 213 8.69 -8.56 19.79
C ASN A 213 8.74 -7.51 18.67
N ILE A 214 8.59 -7.90 17.41
CA ILE A 214 8.55 -6.98 16.27
C ILE A 214 7.23 -6.21 16.26
N VAL A 215 6.12 -6.92 16.44
CA VAL A 215 4.79 -6.28 16.55
C VAL A 215 4.75 -5.32 17.74
N HIS A 216 5.32 -5.74 18.86
CA HIS A 216 5.44 -4.90 20.06
C HIS A 216 6.28 -3.64 19.78
N MET A 217 7.39 -3.77 19.05
CA MET A 217 8.22 -2.62 18.66
C MET A 217 7.45 -1.63 17.78
N VAL A 218 6.60 -2.10 16.85
CA VAL A 218 5.72 -1.21 16.06
C VAL A 218 4.75 -0.49 16.96
N MET A 219 4.11 -1.19 17.91
CA MET A 219 3.18 -0.58 18.88
C MET A 219 3.86 0.44 19.77
N ASP A 220 5.05 0.15 20.30
CA ASP A 220 5.82 1.07 21.12
C ASP A 220 6.19 2.34 20.37
N ASN A 221 6.59 2.21 19.11
CA ASN A 221 6.87 3.35 18.23
C ASN A 221 5.63 4.25 18.05
N LEU A 222 4.43 3.66 17.89
CA LEU A 222 3.18 4.42 17.80
C LEU A 222 2.81 5.09 19.14
N GLN A 223 2.97 4.39 20.25
CA GLN A 223 2.66 4.92 21.58
C GLN A 223 3.55 6.10 21.95
N THR A 224 4.85 6.03 21.64
CA THR A 224 5.81 7.11 21.90
C THR A 224 5.39 8.43 21.25
N ILE A 225 4.80 8.38 20.05
CA ILE A 225 4.27 9.57 19.37
C ILE A 225 2.80 9.87 19.73
N LYS A 226 2.29 9.27 20.82
CA LYS A 226 0.92 9.45 21.34
C LYS A 226 -0.18 9.00 20.38
N MET A 227 0.10 7.99 19.56
CA MET A 227 -0.87 7.28 18.73
C MET A 227 -1.24 5.95 19.41
N ASN A 228 -2.00 6.04 20.50
CA ASN A 228 -2.31 4.90 21.38
C ASN A 228 -3.50 4.06 20.90
N LYS A 229 -4.17 4.50 19.86
CA LYS A 229 -5.34 3.82 19.30
C LYS A 229 -5.02 3.33 17.89
N PHE A 230 -5.14 2.05 17.67
CA PHE A 230 -4.96 1.40 16.37
C PHE A 230 -5.75 0.10 16.31
N THR A 231 -6.03 -0.38 15.11
CA THR A 231 -6.80 -1.61 14.85
C THR A 231 -5.88 -2.69 14.29
N PHE A 232 -6.03 -3.94 14.72
CA PHE A 232 -5.37 -5.09 14.09
C PHE A 232 -6.25 -5.68 13.01
N LEU A 233 -5.68 -5.87 11.81
CA LEU A 233 -6.32 -6.62 10.74
C LEU A 233 -6.10 -8.12 10.97
N THR A 234 -7.19 -8.86 11.09
CA THR A 234 -7.19 -10.30 11.31
C THR A 234 -8.11 -11.00 10.32
N ALA A 235 -7.87 -12.28 10.04
CA ALA A 235 -8.79 -13.08 9.27
C ALA A 235 -9.93 -13.60 10.18
N LEU A 236 -11.15 -13.65 9.63
CA LEU A 236 -12.25 -14.26 10.36
C LEU A 236 -12.00 -15.78 10.51
N LYS A 237 -12.03 -16.29 11.74
CA LYS A 237 -11.95 -17.72 11.99
C LYS A 237 -13.17 -18.38 11.38
N ALA A 238 -12.96 -19.29 10.41
CA ALA A 238 -14.06 -20.12 9.88
C ALA A 238 -14.68 -20.87 11.06
N GLY A 239 -15.99 -20.71 11.27
CA GLY A 239 -16.71 -21.44 12.30
C GLY A 239 -16.58 -22.95 12.07
N GLU A 240 -16.26 -23.69 13.11
CA GLU A 240 -16.43 -25.13 13.17
C GLU A 240 -17.92 -25.48 13.20
#